data_1a7ce4f39d5cd59cfc10b2532ce2dadf
#
_entry.id   1a7ce4f39d5cd59cfc10b2532ce2dadf
#
_cell.length_a   1.000
_cell.length_b   1.000
_cell.length_c   1.000
_cell.angle_alpha   90.00
_cell.angle_beta   90.00
_cell.angle_gamma   90.00
#
_symmetry.space_group_name_H-M   'P 1'
#
loop_
_entity.id
_entity.type
_entity.pdbx_description
1 polymer ?
#
loop_
_entity_poly.entity_id
_entity_poly.type
_entity_poly.pdbx_seq_one_letter_code
_entity_poly.pdbx_strand_id
1 'polypeptide(L)'
;MASSKKNDVISVAPPHSVKKFELISEYVKAWIQILMLNPKCKGIVYIDCMSNSGVYKNDDGEEIKGTPLLVSEIIADAMQTYLNKQAYLYFNDLNEKKIDLLNTRLPKQTGNFRIYTEVMDANKMLRIIGDQFARMMKDMHFLLVYDPYDAHIEWDALTPFLQNWGEIIINHMVSDTIRAARTAKRPEVIEKYEETYQMSLDELIDIGSDRNAFEQQIEKLILEGSRRDTGKYYIASFPFFISTNTVVYNLIHCTGHKKGFDLFKSTAWKTFGDKSSMKNTNNKSNQMSFRISDAGEMIYEVEADESCYNLQDAARYVYKKFQGRMDVPNDEVWDYLSEHPVFPVLKYKNKIKNVLKNEFGVKTSRSTMSF
;
A
#
# COMPACT_ATOMS: atom_id res chain seq x y z
N MET A 1 -5.49 27.36 -12.74
CA MET A 1 -6.86 27.04 -12.26
C MET A 1 -6.86 25.87 -11.25
N ALA A 2 -6.01 25.90 -10.21
CA ALA A 2 -5.90 24.82 -9.22
C ALA A 2 -6.25 25.26 -7.78
N SER A 3 -6.69 26.50 -7.56
CA SER A 3 -6.88 27.04 -6.20
C SER A 3 -8.30 26.90 -5.63
N SER A 4 -9.31 26.58 -6.44
CA SER A 4 -10.71 26.47 -5.96
C SER A 4 -11.09 25.09 -5.40
N LYS A 5 -10.32 24.03 -5.69
CA LYS A 5 -10.64 22.65 -5.26
C LYS A 5 -10.28 22.30 -3.82
N LYS A 6 -9.47 23.11 -3.13
CA LYS A 6 -9.00 22.84 -1.77
C LYS A 6 -10.06 23.07 -0.67
N ASN A 7 -11.12 23.80 -0.94
CA ASN A 7 -12.12 24.19 0.05
C ASN A 7 -13.47 23.45 -0.07
N ASP A 8 -13.64 22.58 -1.05
CA ASP A 8 -14.89 21.84 -1.19
C ASP A 8 -14.98 20.75 -0.11
N VAL A 9 -16.08 20.73 0.64
CA VAL A 9 -16.34 19.73 1.68
C VAL A 9 -16.46 18.34 1.06
N ILE A 10 -17.08 18.23 -0.11
CA ILE A 10 -17.18 17.00 -0.90
C ILE A 10 -16.29 17.14 -2.14
N SER A 11 -15.20 16.42 -2.16
CA SER A 11 -14.24 16.43 -3.27
C SER A 11 -14.65 15.42 -4.35
N VAL A 12 -14.18 15.64 -5.59
CA VAL A 12 -14.29 14.63 -6.65
C VAL A 12 -13.19 13.58 -6.46
N ALA A 13 -13.57 12.31 -6.51
CA ALA A 13 -12.64 11.19 -6.46
C ALA A 13 -12.38 10.67 -7.88
N PRO A 14 -11.20 10.90 -8.44
CA PRO A 14 -10.83 10.31 -9.73
C PRO A 14 -10.72 8.78 -9.62
N PRO A 15 -10.73 8.03 -10.75
CA PRO A 15 -10.75 6.56 -10.76
C PRO A 15 -9.65 5.90 -9.92
N HIS A 16 -8.45 6.47 -9.90
CA HIS A 16 -7.36 5.95 -9.07
C HIS A 16 -7.63 6.12 -7.57
N SER A 17 -8.33 7.18 -7.13
CA SER A 17 -8.74 7.35 -5.74
C SER A 17 -9.84 6.36 -5.35
N VAL A 18 -10.83 6.13 -6.23
CA VAL A 18 -11.86 5.09 -6.02
C VAL A 18 -11.21 3.72 -5.88
N LYS A 19 -10.21 3.43 -6.71
CA LYS A 19 -9.47 2.16 -6.64
C LYS A 19 -8.64 2.04 -5.35
N LYS A 20 -8.10 3.14 -4.81
CA LYS A 20 -7.45 3.19 -3.50
C LYS A 20 -8.45 2.86 -2.37
N PHE A 21 -9.66 3.44 -2.42
CA PHE A 21 -10.72 3.13 -1.44
C PHE A 21 -11.09 1.65 -1.45
N GLU A 22 -11.25 1.06 -2.65
CA GLU A 22 -11.51 -0.36 -2.83
C GLU A 22 -10.39 -1.22 -2.24
N LEU A 23 -9.12 -0.92 -2.55
CA LEU A 23 -7.98 -1.69 -2.05
C LEU A 23 -7.90 -1.66 -0.53
N ILE A 24 -7.98 -0.48 0.09
CA ILE A 24 -7.87 -0.34 1.54
C ILE A 24 -9.07 -1.04 2.24
N SER A 25 -10.29 -0.87 1.74
CA SER A 25 -11.46 -1.50 2.35
C SER A 25 -11.45 -3.03 2.22
N GLU A 26 -11.07 -3.58 1.06
CA GLU A 26 -10.91 -5.03 0.88
C GLU A 26 -9.79 -5.60 1.77
N TYR A 27 -8.71 -4.83 1.94
CA TYR A 27 -7.64 -5.20 2.86
C TYR A 27 -8.13 -5.25 4.31
N VAL A 28 -8.78 -4.19 4.79
CA VAL A 28 -9.32 -4.11 6.15
C VAL A 28 -10.32 -5.24 6.43
N LYS A 29 -11.17 -5.56 5.46
CA LYS A 29 -12.12 -6.68 5.59
C LYS A 29 -11.45 -8.03 5.87
N ALA A 30 -10.32 -8.31 5.22
CA ALA A 30 -9.57 -9.55 5.46
C ALA A 30 -8.67 -9.45 6.70
N TRP A 31 -8.06 -8.30 6.94
CA TRP A 31 -7.18 -8.00 8.06
C TRP A 31 -7.92 -8.15 9.41
N ILE A 32 -9.12 -7.57 9.53
CA ILE A 32 -9.90 -7.66 10.77
C ILE A 32 -10.27 -9.11 11.10
N GLN A 33 -10.65 -9.92 10.13
CA GLN A 33 -11.00 -11.32 10.36
C GLN A 33 -9.83 -12.12 10.95
N ILE A 34 -8.63 -11.91 10.42
CA ILE A 34 -7.41 -12.59 10.91
C ILE A 34 -7.11 -12.18 12.35
N LEU A 35 -7.21 -10.89 12.66
CA LEU A 35 -6.90 -10.36 13.98
C LEU A 35 -7.95 -10.73 15.02
N MET A 36 -9.23 -10.68 14.68
CA MET A 36 -10.29 -11.06 15.60
C MET A 36 -10.22 -12.54 16.00
N LEU A 37 -9.75 -13.41 15.10
CA LEU A 37 -9.51 -14.83 15.39
C LEU A 37 -8.20 -15.10 16.18
N ASN A 38 -7.31 -14.12 16.27
CA ASN A 38 -6.07 -14.26 17.03
C ASN A 38 -6.33 -14.10 18.54
N PRO A 39 -6.10 -15.14 19.38
CA PRO A 39 -6.39 -15.06 20.81
C PRO A 39 -5.49 -14.06 21.56
N LYS A 40 -4.31 -13.75 21.03
CA LYS A 40 -3.38 -12.77 21.62
C LYS A 40 -3.77 -11.32 21.30
N CYS A 41 -4.59 -11.09 20.30
CA CYS A 41 -5.06 -9.76 19.92
C CYS A 41 -6.33 -9.43 20.70
N LYS A 42 -6.31 -8.43 21.56
CA LYS A 42 -7.50 -8.00 22.31
C LYS A 42 -8.42 -7.10 21.48
N GLY A 43 -7.89 -6.54 20.40
CA GLY A 43 -8.67 -5.69 19.51
C GLY A 43 -7.81 -4.96 18.50
N ILE A 44 -8.41 -4.02 17.82
CA ILE A 44 -7.77 -3.25 16.75
C ILE A 44 -7.91 -1.75 16.98
N VAL A 45 -6.97 -1.03 16.37
CA VAL A 45 -7.04 0.42 16.22
C VAL A 45 -6.86 0.77 14.75
N TYR A 46 -7.79 1.50 14.18
CA TYR A 46 -7.69 2.06 12.84
C TYR A 46 -7.49 3.56 12.93
N ILE A 47 -6.50 4.07 12.21
CA ILE A 47 -6.14 5.49 12.25
C ILE A 47 -6.09 6.01 10.82
N ASP A 48 -6.88 7.04 10.54
CA ASP A 48 -6.83 7.82 9.31
C ASP A 48 -6.77 9.30 9.68
N CYS A 49 -5.55 9.82 9.72
CA CYS A 49 -5.29 11.19 10.22
C CYS A 49 -5.55 12.28 9.18
N MET A 50 -5.95 11.90 7.95
CA MET A 50 -6.28 12.80 6.85
C MET A 50 -7.55 12.32 6.15
N SER A 51 -8.59 12.02 6.96
CA SER A 51 -9.78 11.26 6.56
C SER A 51 -10.69 11.97 5.56
N ASN A 52 -10.53 13.28 5.38
CA ASN A 52 -11.48 14.07 4.59
C ASN A 52 -12.92 13.96 5.14
N SER A 53 -13.92 14.26 4.33
CA SER A 53 -15.34 14.14 4.72
C SER A 53 -15.90 12.71 4.67
N GLY A 54 -15.11 11.73 4.20
CA GLY A 54 -15.57 10.37 3.96
C GLY A 54 -16.53 10.22 2.78
N VAL A 55 -16.98 11.34 2.20
CA VAL A 55 -17.91 11.39 1.08
C VAL A 55 -17.24 12.08 -0.11
N TYR A 56 -17.42 11.52 -1.29
CA TYR A 56 -16.86 12.00 -2.54
C TYR A 56 -17.90 11.98 -3.66
N LYS A 57 -17.61 12.65 -4.77
CA LYS A 57 -18.33 12.48 -6.04
C LYS A 57 -17.47 11.69 -7.00
N ASN A 58 -18.07 10.75 -7.72
CA ASN A 58 -17.44 10.10 -8.87
C ASN A 58 -17.44 11.03 -10.10
N ASP A 59 -16.90 10.56 -11.22
CA ASP A 59 -16.85 11.31 -12.48
C ASP A 59 -18.26 11.62 -13.03
N ASP A 60 -19.29 10.83 -12.67
CA ASP A 60 -20.69 11.02 -13.06
C ASP A 60 -21.42 11.98 -12.11
N GLY A 61 -20.75 12.50 -11.08
CA GLY A 61 -21.29 13.39 -10.06
C GLY A 61 -22.12 12.71 -8.96
N GLU A 62 -22.15 11.38 -8.93
CA GLU A 62 -22.83 10.61 -7.90
C GLU A 62 -22.01 10.58 -6.61
N GLU A 63 -22.72 10.62 -5.46
CA GLU A 63 -22.09 10.52 -4.14
C GLU A 63 -21.61 9.09 -3.88
N ILE A 64 -20.34 8.95 -3.53
CA ILE A 64 -19.71 7.67 -3.17
C ILE A 64 -19.02 7.77 -1.82
N LYS A 65 -18.91 6.62 -1.12
CA LYS A 65 -18.19 6.52 0.15
C LYS A 65 -16.68 6.42 -0.09
N GLY A 66 -15.93 7.19 0.68
CA GLY A 66 -14.47 7.08 0.78
C GLY A 66 -14.04 6.09 1.87
N THR A 67 -12.72 5.95 2.02
CA THR A 67 -12.09 5.01 2.96
C THR A 67 -12.66 5.08 4.39
N PRO A 68 -12.83 6.27 5.03
CA PRO A 68 -13.30 6.33 6.41
C PRO A 68 -14.68 5.69 6.63
N LEU A 69 -15.63 5.94 5.72
CA LEU A 69 -16.97 5.36 5.82
C LEU A 69 -16.97 3.87 5.52
N LEU A 70 -16.30 3.45 4.43
CA LEU A 70 -16.21 2.03 4.06
C LEU A 70 -15.57 1.20 5.18
N VAL A 71 -14.46 1.68 5.73
CA VAL A 71 -13.74 0.98 6.79
C VAL A 71 -14.54 0.96 8.09
N SER A 72 -15.17 2.08 8.48
CA SER A 72 -15.96 2.15 9.71
C SER A 72 -17.15 1.20 9.68
N GLU A 73 -17.82 1.05 8.53
CA GLU A 73 -18.92 0.09 8.35
C GLU A 73 -18.42 -1.36 8.44
N ILE A 74 -17.32 -1.70 7.75
CA ILE A 74 -16.71 -3.05 7.81
C ILE A 74 -16.34 -3.43 9.24
N ILE A 75 -15.73 -2.50 9.98
CA ILE A 75 -15.32 -2.75 11.35
C ILE A 75 -16.54 -2.84 12.27
N ALA A 76 -17.53 -1.96 12.13
CA ALA A 76 -18.76 -2.00 12.90
C ALA A 76 -19.50 -3.35 12.75
N ASP A 77 -19.61 -3.85 11.53
CA ASP A 77 -20.23 -5.17 11.24
C ASP A 77 -19.45 -6.31 11.89
N ALA A 78 -18.13 -6.28 11.79
CA ALA A 78 -17.29 -7.30 12.43
C ALA A 78 -17.44 -7.30 13.97
N MET A 79 -17.54 -6.12 14.58
CA MET A 79 -17.66 -5.99 16.03
C MET A 79 -19.00 -6.48 16.60
N GLN A 80 -20.01 -6.63 15.77
CA GLN A 80 -21.26 -7.32 16.16
C GLN A 80 -21.04 -8.83 16.40
N THR A 81 -20.05 -9.43 15.74
CA THR A 81 -19.71 -10.85 15.87
C THR A 81 -18.69 -11.08 16.99
N TYR A 82 -17.71 -10.20 17.13
CA TYR A 82 -16.57 -10.36 18.05
C TYR A 82 -16.76 -9.54 19.34
N LEU A 83 -17.78 -9.87 20.13
CA LEU A 83 -18.19 -9.12 21.32
C LEU A 83 -17.11 -9.02 22.42
N ASN A 84 -16.17 -9.94 22.46
CA ASN A 84 -15.05 -9.97 23.43
C ASN A 84 -13.81 -9.21 22.95
N LYS A 85 -13.87 -8.56 21.80
CA LYS A 85 -12.80 -7.75 21.24
C LYS A 85 -13.17 -6.28 21.27
N GLN A 86 -12.18 -5.41 21.11
CA GLN A 86 -12.37 -3.95 21.08
C GLN A 86 -11.94 -3.38 19.72
N ALA A 87 -12.61 -2.35 19.25
CA ALA A 87 -12.19 -1.60 18.08
C ALA A 87 -12.27 -0.10 18.35
N TYR A 88 -11.16 0.59 18.08
CA TYR A 88 -11.05 2.04 18.18
C TYR A 88 -10.69 2.61 16.82
N LEU A 89 -11.46 3.58 16.34
CA LEU A 89 -11.23 4.28 15.10
C LEU A 89 -10.93 5.74 15.39
N TYR A 90 -9.87 6.24 14.76
CA TYR A 90 -9.47 7.64 14.87
C TYR A 90 -9.48 8.26 13.48
N PHE A 91 -10.31 9.26 13.29
CA PHE A 91 -10.42 10.06 12.08
C PHE A 91 -10.07 11.51 12.36
N ASN A 92 -9.32 12.13 11.47
CA ASN A 92 -8.95 13.53 11.60
C ASN A 92 -8.89 14.20 10.22
N ASP A 93 -9.22 15.46 10.17
CA ASP A 93 -8.93 16.35 9.06
C ASP A 93 -8.70 17.75 9.61
N LEU A 94 -7.90 18.58 8.93
CA LEU A 94 -7.67 19.96 9.33
C LEU A 94 -8.93 20.83 9.11
N ASN A 95 -9.86 20.39 8.27
CA ASN A 95 -11.08 21.12 7.92
C ASN A 95 -12.26 20.62 8.75
N GLU A 96 -12.70 21.45 9.70
CA GLU A 96 -13.83 21.19 10.59
C GLU A 96 -15.12 20.77 9.84
N LYS A 97 -15.46 21.45 8.73
CA LYS A 97 -16.66 21.12 7.95
C LYS A 97 -16.63 19.72 7.36
N LYS A 98 -15.43 19.20 7.05
CA LYS A 98 -15.27 17.83 6.58
C LYS A 98 -15.52 16.83 7.70
N ILE A 99 -15.00 17.10 8.90
CA ILE A 99 -15.23 16.27 10.09
C ILE A 99 -16.70 16.31 10.50
N ASP A 100 -17.36 17.48 10.45
CA ASP A 100 -18.78 17.60 10.72
C ASP A 100 -19.61 16.71 9.78
N LEU A 101 -19.31 16.76 8.47
CA LEU A 101 -19.99 15.91 7.50
C LEU A 101 -19.73 14.42 7.75
N LEU A 102 -18.47 14.05 8.01
CA LEU A 102 -18.10 12.68 8.35
C LEU A 102 -18.89 12.17 9.56
N ASN A 103 -18.99 12.95 10.62
CA ASN A 103 -19.72 12.60 11.83
C ASN A 103 -21.21 12.30 11.58
N THR A 104 -21.84 12.95 10.60
CA THR A 104 -23.23 12.68 10.24
C THR A 104 -23.45 11.33 9.55
N ARG A 105 -22.38 10.70 9.05
CA ARG A 105 -22.43 9.50 8.20
C ARG A 105 -21.81 8.27 8.86
N LEU A 106 -21.06 8.44 9.95
CA LEU A 106 -20.42 7.33 10.66
C LEU A 106 -21.43 6.39 11.30
N PRO A 107 -21.15 5.06 11.38
CA PRO A 107 -22.02 4.10 12.04
C PRO A 107 -22.12 4.36 13.55
N LYS A 108 -23.22 3.85 14.15
CA LYS A 108 -23.44 3.96 15.58
C LYS A 108 -22.38 3.21 16.38
N GLN A 109 -21.86 3.85 17.40
CA GLN A 109 -20.93 3.24 18.36
C GLN A 109 -21.64 2.24 19.26
N THR A 110 -20.89 1.22 19.72
CA THR A 110 -21.36 0.20 20.66
C THR A 110 -20.41 0.10 21.86
N GLY A 111 -20.65 -0.83 22.79
CA GLY A 111 -19.78 -1.02 23.95
C GLY A 111 -18.33 -1.37 23.59
N ASN A 112 -18.13 -2.11 22.49
CA ASN A 112 -16.84 -2.61 22.04
C ASN A 112 -16.34 -1.96 20.73
N PHE A 113 -17.06 -0.94 20.22
CA PHE A 113 -16.72 -0.21 19.01
C PHE A 113 -16.84 1.29 19.25
N ARG A 114 -15.72 2.00 19.18
CA ARG A 114 -15.62 3.44 19.45
C ARG A 114 -15.01 4.17 18.27
N ILE A 115 -15.52 5.36 17.99
CA ILE A 115 -15.00 6.28 16.97
C ILE A 115 -14.69 7.61 17.60
N TYR A 116 -13.51 8.13 17.30
CA TYR A 116 -13.02 9.43 17.70
C TYR A 116 -12.74 10.26 16.46
N THR A 117 -13.20 11.49 16.45
CA THR A 117 -12.96 12.43 15.36
C THR A 117 -12.36 13.71 15.93
N GLU A 118 -11.31 14.22 15.25
CA GLU A 118 -10.57 15.39 15.68
C GLU A 118 -10.40 16.38 14.53
N VAL A 119 -10.17 17.65 14.89
CA VAL A 119 -9.86 18.73 13.94
C VAL A 119 -8.52 19.34 14.32
N MET A 120 -7.45 18.79 13.78
CA MET A 120 -6.10 19.26 14.06
C MET A 120 -5.11 18.90 12.96
N ASP A 121 -3.86 19.37 13.11
CA ASP A 121 -2.76 18.91 12.27
C ASP A 121 -2.55 17.40 12.43
N ALA A 122 -2.42 16.70 11.32
CA ALA A 122 -2.35 15.24 11.27
C ALA A 122 -1.11 14.69 12.00
N ASN A 123 0.05 15.32 11.82
CA ASN A 123 1.29 14.87 12.46
C ASN A 123 1.28 15.15 13.97
N LYS A 124 0.65 16.24 14.37
CA LYS A 124 0.41 16.51 15.81
C LYS A 124 -0.49 15.44 16.44
N MET A 125 -1.57 15.03 15.76
CA MET A 125 -2.42 13.92 16.19
C MET A 125 -1.64 12.62 16.31
N LEU A 126 -0.82 12.30 15.32
CA LEU A 126 -0.02 11.07 15.33
C LEU A 126 0.99 11.04 16.47
N ARG A 127 1.64 12.16 16.81
CA ARG A 127 2.53 12.23 17.98
C ARG A 127 1.77 11.93 19.27
N ILE A 128 0.56 12.49 19.43
CA ILE A 128 -0.29 12.24 20.63
C ILE A 128 -0.68 10.75 20.69
N ILE A 129 -1.15 10.19 19.61
CA ILE A 129 -1.56 8.77 19.54
C ILE A 129 -0.34 7.84 19.70
N GLY A 130 0.78 8.15 19.06
CA GLY A 130 2.01 7.37 19.13
C GLY A 130 2.52 7.21 20.57
N ASP A 131 2.50 8.26 21.34
CA ASP A 131 2.83 8.23 22.77
C ASP A 131 1.88 7.35 23.60
N GLN A 132 0.60 7.31 23.23
CA GLN A 132 -0.39 6.46 23.90
C GLN A 132 -0.18 4.97 23.53
N PHE A 133 0.13 4.66 22.27
CA PHE A 133 0.40 3.29 21.82
C PHE A 133 1.54 2.64 22.58
N ALA A 134 2.62 3.36 22.77
CA ALA A 134 3.79 2.85 23.49
C ALA A 134 3.48 2.45 24.94
N ARG A 135 2.44 3.04 25.54
CA ARG A 135 2.11 2.88 26.97
C ARG A 135 0.89 1.99 27.23
N MET A 136 -0.16 2.08 26.43
CA MET A 136 -1.49 1.57 26.80
C MET A 136 -2.07 0.50 25.88
N MET A 137 -1.55 0.31 24.68
CA MET A 137 -2.22 -0.52 23.65
C MET A 137 -1.38 -1.71 23.17
N LYS A 138 -0.55 -2.28 24.02
CA LYS A 138 0.38 -3.38 23.65
C LYS A 138 -0.31 -4.64 23.10
N ASP A 139 -1.57 -4.87 23.46
CA ASP A 139 -2.37 -6.03 23.03
C ASP A 139 -3.33 -5.69 21.87
N MET A 140 -3.26 -4.45 21.35
CA MET A 140 -4.05 -3.97 20.23
C MET A 140 -3.19 -3.91 18.98
N HIS A 141 -3.73 -4.39 17.86
CA HIS A 141 -3.05 -4.25 16.57
C HIS A 141 -3.59 -3.03 15.84
N PHE A 142 -2.72 -2.17 15.33
CA PHE A 142 -3.18 -1.00 14.60
C PHE A 142 -2.97 -1.13 13.09
N LEU A 143 -3.79 -0.39 12.35
CA LEU A 143 -3.57 -0.04 10.94
C LEU A 143 -3.67 1.48 10.82
N LEU A 144 -2.55 2.10 10.44
CA LEU A 144 -2.46 3.53 10.15
C LEU A 144 -2.50 3.77 8.64
N VAL A 145 -3.41 4.60 8.18
CA VAL A 145 -3.40 5.17 6.82
C VAL A 145 -2.87 6.59 6.89
N TYR A 146 -1.70 6.79 6.28
CA TYR A 146 -1.04 8.08 6.18
C TYR A 146 -1.11 8.56 4.72
N ASP A 147 -2.02 9.50 4.48
CA ASP A 147 -2.37 10.00 3.13
C ASP A 147 -2.15 11.52 3.05
N PRO A 148 -0.89 12.01 3.09
CA PRO A 148 -0.61 13.43 3.11
C PRO A 148 -1.08 14.11 1.82
N TYR A 149 -1.53 15.34 1.94
CA TYR A 149 -2.03 16.15 0.85
C TYR A 149 -0.95 16.55 -0.17
N ASP A 150 0.30 16.55 0.28
CA ASP A 150 1.51 16.80 -0.49
C ASP A 150 2.51 15.66 -0.27
N ALA A 151 3.69 15.75 -0.86
CA ALA A 151 4.71 14.71 -0.69
C ALA A 151 5.42 14.75 0.68
N HIS A 152 5.02 15.64 1.60
CA HIS A 152 5.70 15.81 2.88
C HIS A 152 5.40 14.67 3.85
N ILE A 153 6.45 13.99 4.31
CA ILE A 153 6.40 12.94 5.35
C ILE A 153 7.21 13.40 6.55
N GLU A 154 6.55 13.52 7.70
CA GLU A 154 7.20 13.79 8.98
C GLU A 154 7.53 12.48 9.70
N TRP A 155 8.78 12.05 9.59
CA TRP A 155 9.23 10.74 10.08
C TRP A 155 9.13 10.57 11.58
N ASP A 156 9.33 11.64 12.36
CA ASP A 156 9.20 11.61 13.82
C ASP A 156 7.76 11.30 14.26
N ALA A 157 6.75 11.73 13.49
CA ALA A 157 5.36 11.38 13.73
C ALA A 157 5.05 9.90 13.40
N LEU A 158 5.74 9.32 12.40
CA LEU A 158 5.53 7.93 11.96
C LEU A 158 6.37 6.90 12.75
N THR A 159 7.55 7.30 13.23
CA THR A 159 8.49 6.41 13.91
C THR A 159 7.87 5.59 15.04
N PRO A 160 7.02 6.12 15.94
CA PRO A 160 6.37 5.33 16.98
C PRO A 160 5.54 4.17 16.41
N PHE A 161 4.92 4.37 15.25
CA PHE A 161 4.11 3.33 14.59
C PHE A 161 4.98 2.30 13.87
N LEU A 162 6.09 2.70 13.26
CA LEU A 162 7.06 1.78 12.64
C LEU A 162 7.65 0.79 13.65
N GLN A 163 7.73 1.18 14.93
CA GLN A 163 8.35 0.39 16.01
C GLN A 163 7.36 -0.46 16.83
N ASN A 164 6.05 -0.27 16.64
CA ASN A 164 5.03 -0.96 17.41
C ASN A 164 4.31 -2.06 16.63
N TRP A 165 3.43 -2.80 17.30
CA TRP A 165 2.69 -3.92 16.72
C TRP A 165 1.54 -3.44 15.86
N GLY A 166 1.80 -3.22 14.59
CA GLY A 166 0.80 -2.76 13.65
C GLY A 166 1.33 -2.69 12.23
N GLU A 167 0.58 -2.00 11.40
CA GLU A 167 0.81 -1.84 9.97
C GLU A 167 0.55 -0.41 9.54
N ILE A 168 1.27 0.05 8.52
CA ILE A 168 1.12 1.40 7.99
C ILE A 168 0.90 1.31 6.48
N ILE A 169 -0.04 2.08 5.98
CA ILE A 169 -0.23 2.35 4.55
C ILE A 169 0.12 3.81 4.30
N ILE A 170 1.16 4.07 3.52
CA ILE A 170 1.62 5.42 3.17
C ILE A 170 1.25 5.70 1.72
N ASN A 171 0.57 6.82 1.48
CA ASN A 171 0.36 7.35 0.14
C ASN A 171 1.53 8.29 -0.24
N HIS A 172 2.48 7.78 -1.04
CA HIS A 172 3.67 8.51 -1.43
C HIS A 172 3.49 9.20 -2.78
N MET A 173 3.39 10.54 -2.77
CA MET A 173 3.11 11.39 -3.94
C MET A 173 4.35 11.65 -4.81
N VAL A 174 4.95 10.60 -5.37
CA VAL A 174 6.23 10.65 -6.09
C VAL A 174 6.24 11.60 -7.30
N SER A 175 5.12 11.72 -8.03
CA SER A 175 5.04 12.63 -9.19
C SER A 175 5.11 14.10 -8.82
N ASP A 176 4.56 14.46 -7.67
CA ASP A 176 4.65 15.83 -7.16
C ASP A 176 6.07 16.15 -6.71
N THR A 177 6.76 15.21 -6.11
CA THR A 177 8.16 15.34 -5.71
C THR A 177 9.07 15.61 -6.90
N ILE A 178 9.02 14.78 -7.94
CA ILE A 178 9.86 14.91 -9.14
C ILE A 178 9.64 16.28 -9.80
N ARG A 179 8.39 16.75 -9.86
CA ARG A 179 8.08 18.07 -10.40
C ARG A 179 8.61 19.19 -9.52
N ALA A 180 8.41 19.08 -8.22
CA ALA A 180 8.76 20.14 -7.27
C ALA A 180 10.26 20.25 -7.07
N ALA A 181 11.02 19.17 -6.99
CA ALA A 181 12.48 19.20 -6.92
C ALA A 181 13.12 20.04 -8.05
N ARG A 182 12.47 20.04 -9.25
CA ARG A 182 12.93 20.82 -10.40
C ARG A 182 12.50 22.28 -10.40
N THR A 183 11.41 22.63 -9.70
CA THR A 183 10.75 23.94 -9.82
C THR A 183 10.58 24.67 -8.50
N ALA A 184 10.92 24.06 -7.38
CA ALA A 184 10.79 24.67 -6.08
C ALA A 184 11.73 25.86 -5.93
N LYS A 185 11.15 27.01 -5.60
CA LYS A 185 11.89 28.26 -5.36
C LYS A 185 11.68 28.81 -3.96
N ARG A 186 10.71 28.25 -3.23
CA ARG A 186 10.35 28.69 -1.89
C ARG A 186 11.09 27.84 -0.86
N PRO A 187 11.82 28.45 0.08
CA PRO A 187 12.56 27.71 1.09
C PRO A 187 11.70 26.67 1.86
N GLU A 188 10.46 27.04 2.21
CA GLU A 188 9.57 26.16 2.98
C GLU A 188 9.13 24.92 2.17
N VAL A 189 9.12 25.01 0.84
CA VAL A 189 8.82 23.87 -0.02
C VAL A 189 10.03 22.98 -0.17
N ILE A 190 11.21 23.57 -0.30
CA ILE A 190 12.49 22.85 -0.38
C ILE A 190 12.69 22.05 0.91
N GLU A 191 12.59 22.69 2.07
CA GLU A 191 12.72 22.08 3.39
C GLU A 191 11.84 20.82 3.56
N LYS A 192 10.57 20.89 3.13
CA LYS A 192 9.66 19.73 3.17
C LYS A 192 10.16 18.53 2.37
N TYR A 193 10.78 18.75 1.21
CA TYR A 193 11.34 17.64 0.42
C TYR A 193 12.65 17.13 1.01
N GLU A 194 13.52 18.01 1.51
CA GLU A 194 14.74 17.64 2.22
C GLU A 194 14.40 16.81 3.47
N GLU A 195 13.41 17.21 4.26
CA GLU A 195 12.91 16.44 5.40
C GLU A 195 12.33 15.08 5.00
N THR A 196 11.50 15.05 3.93
CA THR A 196 10.84 13.82 3.46
C THR A 196 11.83 12.76 3.01
N TYR A 197 12.85 13.16 2.28
CA TYR A 197 13.85 12.23 1.73
C TYR A 197 15.14 12.17 2.56
N GLN A 198 15.31 13.05 3.55
CA GLN A 198 16.54 13.24 4.32
C GLN A 198 17.75 13.38 3.38
N MET A 199 17.59 14.21 2.37
CA MET A 199 18.56 14.52 1.32
C MET A 199 18.55 16.02 1.04
N SER A 200 19.69 16.58 0.62
CA SER A 200 19.75 17.96 0.15
C SER A 200 19.01 18.16 -1.17
N LEU A 201 18.62 19.40 -1.47
CA LEU A 201 17.99 19.74 -2.75
C LEU A 201 18.87 19.34 -3.95
N ASP A 202 20.18 19.51 -3.86
CA ASP A 202 21.11 19.16 -4.94
C ASP A 202 21.09 17.65 -5.20
N GLU A 203 21.11 16.82 -4.17
CA GLU A 203 20.96 15.35 -4.29
C GLU A 203 19.61 14.97 -4.90
N LEU A 204 18.52 15.64 -4.51
CA LEU A 204 17.18 15.41 -5.10
C LEU A 204 17.12 15.80 -6.58
N ILE A 205 17.83 16.86 -6.97
CA ILE A 205 17.95 17.29 -8.38
C ILE A 205 18.76 16.28 -9.18
N ASP A 206 19.84 15.73 -8.61
CA ASP A 206 20.70 14.73 -9.24
C ASP A 206 19.95 13.40 -9.50
N ILE A 207 19.06 12.98 -8.61
CA ILE A 207 18.12 11.87 -8.86
C ILE A 207 17.24 12.15 -10.08
N GLY A 208 16.89 13.40 -10.32
CA GLY A 208 16.21 13.88 -11.52
C GLY A 208 14.79 13.37 -11.66
N SER A 209 14.56 12.43 -12.60
CA SER A 209 13.25 11.81 -12.85
C SER A 209 13.24 10.32 -12.51
N ASP A 210 14.26 9.82 -11.87
CA ASP A 210 14.33 8.41 -11.46
C ASP A 210 13.38 8.16 -10.29
N ARG A 211 12.18 7.69 -10.63
CA ARG A 211 11.16 7.32 -9.65
C ARG A 211 11.63 6.21 -8.73
N ASN A 212 12.37 5.24 -9.24
CA ASN A 212 12.82 4.09 -8.45
C ASN A 212 13.81 4.53 -7.37
N ALA A 213 14.67 5.51 -7.65
CA ALA A 213 15.58 6.06 -6.65
C ALA A 213 14.82 6.77 -5.51
N PHE A 214 13.77 7.53 -5.81
CA PHE A 214 12.91 8.12 -4.77
C PHE A 214 12.18 7.06 -3.94
N GLU A 215 11.66 6.02 -4.57
CA GLU A 215 11.01 4.91 -3.86
C GLU A 215 11.98 4.16 -2.95
N GLN A 216 13.16 3.84 -3.43
CA GLN A 216 14.22 3.18 -2.64
C GLN A 216 14.65 4.02 -1.44
N GLN A 217 14.73 5.34 -1.58
CA GLN A 217 15.04 6.22 -0.45
C GLN A 217 13.94 6.19 0.61
N ILE A 218 12.67 6.24 0.22
CA ILE A 218 11.56 6.12 1.16
C ILE A 218 11.56 4.74 1.86
N GLU A 219 11.78 3.65 1.12
CA GLU A 219 11.90 2.32 1.70
C GLU A 219 13.05 2.21 2.71
N LYS A 220 14.20 2.80 2.39
CA LYS A 220 15.35 2.89 3.29
C LYS A 220 14.98 3.60 4.60
N LEU A 221 14.34 4.77 4.52
CA LEU A 221 13.93 5.54 5.70
C LEU A 221 12.89 4.81 6.55
N ILE A 222 11.96 4.07 5.93
CA ILE A 222 11.02 3.19 6.63
C ILE A 222 11.78 2.10 7.40
N LEU A 223 12.76 1.44 6.78
CA LEU A 223 13.55 0.39 7.42
C LEU A 223 14.38 0.95 8.58
N GLU A 224 15.05 2.08 8.40
CA GLU A 224 15.79 2.76 9.46
C GLU A 224 14.88 3.18 10.63
N GLY A 225 13.69 3.75 10.34
CA GLY A 225 12.71 4.14 11.34
C GLY A 225 12.16 2.95 12.14
N SER A 226 12.09 1.77 11.55
CA SER A 226 11.58 0.56 12.21
C SER A 226 12.50 0.05 13.33
N ARG A 227 13.79 0.41 13.34
CA ARG A 227 14.83 0.02 14.34
C ARG A 227 14.80 -1.46 14.72
N ARG A 228 14.54 -2.33 13.76
CA ARG A 228 14.48 -3.77 14.04
C ARG A 228 15.86 -4.38 13.91
N ASP A 229 16.55 -4.52 15.03
CA ASP A 229 17.83 -5.23 15.12
C ASP A 229 17.69 -6.71 14.83
N THR A 230 16.49 -7.26 15.05
CA THR A 230 16.17 -8.67 14.80
C THR A 230 14.81 -8.82 14.14
N GLY A 231 14.77 -9.57 13.05
CA GLY A 231 13.56 -9.85 12.29
C GLY A 231 13.40 -8.98 11.04
N LYS A 232 12.62 -9.49 10.10
CA LYS A 232 12.32 -8.79 8.85
C LYS A 232 11.23 -7.74 9.05
N TYR A 233 11.41 -6.60 8.43
CA TYR A 233 10.35 -5.63 8.17
C TYR A 233 10.00 -5.69 6.69
N TYR A 234 8.72 -5.78 6.39
CA TYR A 234 8.24 -6.04 5.03
C TYR A 234 7.63 -4.77 4.46
N ILE A 235 8.00 -4.45 3.22
CA ILE A 235 7.49 -3.29 2.48
C ILE A 235 6.97 -3.77 1.13
N ALA A 236 5.73 -3.41 0.78
CA ALA A 236 5.13 -3.63 -0.53
C ALA A 236 4.68 -2.30 -1.11
N SER A 237 5.06 -2.00 -2.33
CA SER A 237 4.72 -0.75 -3.02
C SER A 237 3.95 -1.03 -4.30
N PHE A 238 2.83 -0.32 -4.50
CA PHE A 238 1.96 -0.47 -5.65
C PHE A 238 1.68 0.89 -6.30
N PRO A 239 2.08 1.09 -7.57
CA PRO A 239 1.87 2.35 -8.26
C PRO A 239 0.42 2.50 -8.73
N PHE A 240 -0.11 3.71 -8.56
CA PHE A 240 -1.40 4.13 -9.06
C PHE A 240 -1.27 5.07 -10.24
N PHE A 241 -2.02 4.80 -11.30
CA PHE A 241 -1.93 5.48 -12.59
C PHE A 241 -3.19 6.26 -12.91
N ILE A 242 -3.02 7.38 -13.61
CA ILE A 242 -4.10 8.01 -14.38
C ILE A 242 -4.26 7.32 -15.75
N SER A 243 -5.32 7.67 -16.48
CA SER A 243 -5.66 7.10 -17.79
C SER A 243 -4.54 7.21 -18.84
N THR A 244 -3.65 8.18 -18.72
CA THR A 244 -2.48 8.39 -19.59
C THR A 244 -1.27 7.53 -19.23
N ASN A 245 -1.41 6.56 -18.31
CA ASN A 245 -0.33 5.74 -17.78
C ASN A 245 0.80 6.55 -17.06
N THR A 246 0.45 7.71 -16.53
CA THR A 246 1.34 8.45 -15.64
C THR A 246 1.08 8.02 -14.19
N VAL A 247 2.12 7.68 -13.45
CA VAL A 247 2.00 7.37 -12.01
C VAL A 247 1.66 8.65 -11.26
N VAL A 248 0.67 8.58 -10.38
CA VAL A 248 0.30 9.68 -9.49
C VAL A 248 0.99 9.53 -8.15
N TYR A 249 0.85 8.35 -7.55
CA TYR A 249 1.45 8.00 -6.26
C TYR A 249 1.70 6.51 -6.18
N ASN A 250 2.51 6.11 -5.21
CA ASN A 250 2.65 4.75 -4.77
C ASN A 250 1.94 4.54 -3.43
N LEU A 251 1.18 3.47 -3.32
CA LEU A 251 0.64 3.04 -2.04
C LEU A 251 1.59 2.03 -1.43
N ILE A 252 2.28 2.45 -0.36
CA ILE A 252 3.32 1.66 0.32
C ILE A 252 2.72 1.06 1.58
N HIS A 253 2.74 -0.27 1.68
CA HIS A 253 2.34 -1.00 2.88
C HIS A 253 3.55 -1.48 3.65
N CYS A 254 3.59 -1.20 4.93
CA CYS A 254 4.70 -1.50 5.83
C CYS A 254 4.22 -2.33 7.01
N THR A 255 4.91 -3.44 7.31
CA THR A 255 4.56 -4.31 8.42
C THR A 255 5.74 -5.13 8.92
N GLY A 256 5.76 -5.42 10.23
CA GLY A 256 6.68 -6.40 10.79
C GLY A 256 6.20 -7.85 10.66
N HIS A 257 5.08 -8.10 9.97
CA HIS A 257 4.45 -9.41 9.95
C HIS A 257 4.23 -9.94 8.52
N LYS A 258 4.90 -11.06 8.19
CA LYS A 258 4.83 -11.69 6.85
C LYS A 258 3.39 -11.94 6.38
N LYS A 259 2.46 -12.34 7.28
CA LYS A 259 1.07 -12.58 6.90
C LYS A 259 0.34 -11.31 6.44
N GLY A 260 0.59 -10.16 7.09
CA GLY A 260 0.05 -8.87 6.66
C GLY A 260 0.59 -8.48 5.28
N PHE A 261 1.90 -8.62 5.09
CA PHE A 261 2.56 -8.37 3.81
C PHE A 261 1.99 -9.23 2.66
N ASP A 262 1.87 -10.56 2.85
CA ASP A 262 1.32 -11.45 1.84
C ASP A 262 -0.17 -11.18 1.58
N LEU A 263 -0.93 -10.81 2.62
CA LEU A 263 -2.33 -10.44 2.51
C LEU A 263 -2.49 -9.17 1.67
N PHE A 264 -1.70 -8.13 1.95
CA PHE A 264 -1.77 -6.86 1.22
C PHE A 264 -1.46 -7.05 -0.27
N LYS A 265 -0.37 -7.75 -0.61
CA LYS A 265 -0.02 -8.08 -2.00
C LYS A 265 -1.16 -8.80 -2.73
N SER A 266 -1.73 -9.82 -2.08
CA SER A 266 -2.82 -10.60 -2.69
C SER A 266 -4.11 -9.80 -2.85
N THR A 267 -4.38 -8.88 -1.93
CA THR A 267 -5.52 -7.97 -2.03
C THR A 267 -5.30 -6.96 -3.16
N ALA A 268 -4.11 -6.37 -3.27
CA ALA A 268 -3.78 -5.43 -4.33
C ALA A 268 -3.94 -6.07 -5.72
N TRP A 269 -3.39 -7.27 -5.91
CA TRP A 269 -3.55 -8.00 -7.17
C TRP A 269 -5.01 -8.33 -7.51
N LYS A 270 -5.81 -8.74 -6.51
CA LYS A 270 -7.25 -8.95 -6.70
C LYS A 270 -7.94 -7.66 -7.14
N THR A 271 -7.65 -6.56 -6.47
CA THR A 271 -8.25 -5.24 -6.76
C THR A 271 -7.87 -4.74 -8.16
N PHE A 272 -6.65 -5.01 -8.62
CA PHE A 272 -6.19 -4.61 -9.95
C PHE A 272 -6.51 -5.63 -11.07
N GLY A 273 -7.21 -6.72 -10.77
CA GLY A 273 -7.59 -7.73 -11.77
C GLY A 273 -6.45 -8.65 -12.19
N ASP A 274 -5.79 -9.29 -11.21
CA ASP A 274 -4.70 -10.26 -11.35
C ASP A 274 -3.40 -9.66 -11.93
N LYS A 275 -3.14 -8.40 -11.64
CA LYS A 275 -1.91 -7.68 -11.99
C LYS A 275 -1.49 -6.73 -10.87
N SER A 276 -0.30 -6.14 -10.96
CA SER A 276 0.27 -5.33 -9.88
C SER A 276 -0.12 -3.85 -9.92
N SER A 277 -0.87 -3.39 -10.93
CA SER A 277 -1.30 -1.99 -11.02
C SER A 277 -2.49 -1.78 -11.94
N MET A 278 -3.02 -0.55 -11.93
CA MET A 278 -4.09 -0.09 -12.84
C MET A 278 -3.60 0.29 -14.23
N LYS A 279 -2.29 0.16 -14.52
CA LYS A 279 -1.73 0.58 -15.81
C LYS A 279 -2.51 -0.05 -16.95
N ASN A 280 -2.87 0.75 -17.96
CA ASN A 280 -3.55 0.26 -19.14
C ASN A 280 -2.53 -0.43 -20.06
N THR A 281 -2.61 -1.75 -20.12
CA THR A 281 -1.72 -2.59 -20.92
C THR A 281 -2.18 -2.77 -22.38
N ASN A 282 -3.31 -2.20 -22.78
CA ASN A 282 -3.82 -2.26 -24.15
C ASN A 282 -2.95 -1.45 -25.14
N ASN A 283 -2.20 -0.48 -24.66
CA ASN A 283 -1.14 0.18 -25.43
C ASN A 283 0.13 -0.69 -25.35
N LYS A 284 0.20 -1.72 -26.18
CA LYS A 284 1.38 -2.57 -26.30
C LYS A 284 2.59 -1.77 -26.78
N SER A 285 3.33 -1.18 -25.88
CA SER A 285 4.76 -1.00 -26.05
C SER A 285 5.47 -2.20 -25.40
N ASN A 286 5.22 -3.41 -25.91
CA ASN A 286 6.15 -4.49 -25.67
C ASN A 286 7.43 -4.11 -26.43
N GLN A 287 8.35 -3.45 -25.75
CA GLN A 287 9.73 -3.41 -26.21
C GLN A 287 10.22 -4.86 -26.19
N MET A 288 10.19 -5.47 -27.35
CA MET A 288 10.87 -6.76 -27.56
C MET A 288 12.35 -6.44 -27.65
N SER A 289 13.11 -6.82 -26.63
CA SER A 289 14.56 -6.84 -26.74
C SER A 289 14.98 -8.12 -27.47
N PHE A 290 15.90 -7.98 -28.42
CA PHE A 290 16.45 -9.10 -29.15
C PHE A 290 17.83 -9.42 -28.57
N ARG A 291 18.03 -10.64 -28.14
CA ARG A 291 19.35 -11.13 -27.78
C ARG A 291 19.76 -12.20 -28.80
N ILE A 292 20.96 -12.11 -29.30
CA ILE A 292 21.54 -13.19 -30.13
C ILE A 292 22.24 -14.15 -29.18
N SER A 293 21.84 -15.43 -29.18
CA SER A 293 22.52 -16.47 -28.40
C SER A 293 23.93 -16.70 -28.95
N ASP A 294 24.81 -17.29 -28.16
CA ASP A 294 26.14 -17.71 -28.61
C ASP A 294 26.08 -18.72 -29.77
N ALA A 295 24.92 -19.33 -30.02
CA ALA A 295 24.64 -20.21 -31.17
C ALA A 295 24.05 -19.47 -32.39
N GLY A 296 23.92 -18.13 -32.37
CA GLY A 296 23.39 -17.32 -33.45
C GLY A 296 21.86 -17.31 -33.59
N GLU A 297 21.13 -17.85 -32.63
CA GLU A 297 19.65 -17.83 -32.60
C GLU A 297 19.14 -16.52 -31.99
N MET A 298 18.12 -15.91 -32.61
CA MET A 298 17.43 -14.76 -32.04
C MET A 298 16.53 -15.22 -30.89
N ILE A 299 16.92 -14.86 -29.66
CA ILE A 299 16.10 -15.05 -28.47
C ILE A 299 15.29 -13.77 -28.27
N TYR A 300 13.99 -13.89 -28.27
CA TYR A 300 13.07 -12.82 -27.94
C TYR A 300 12.89 -12.79 -26.44
N GLU A 301 13.48 -11.81 -25.75
CA GLU A 301 13.19 -11.54 -24.34
C GLU A 301 12.12 -10.45 -24.24
N VAL A 302 10.97 -10.78 -23.71
CA VAL A 302 9.98 -9.79 -23.28
C VAL A 302 10.41 -9.35 -21.89
N GLU A 303 10.95 -8.15 -21.78
CA GLU A 303 11.22 -7.55 -20.46
C GLU A 303 9.91 -7.34 -19.71
N ALA A 304 9.86 -7.73 -18.44
CA ALA A 304 8.72 -7.47 -17.60
C ALA A 304 8.56 -5.95 -17.40
N ASP A 305 7.34 -5.46 -17.55
CA ASP A 305 7.02 -4.08 -17.14
C ASP A 305 6.96 -4.01 -15.62
N GLU A 306 8.03 -3.57 -14.99
CA GLU A 306 8.14 -3.47 -13.52
C GLU A 306 7.04 -2.60 -12.90
N SER A 307 6.42 -1.72 -13.68
CA SER A 307 5.30 -0.91 -13.22
C SER A 307 3.94 -1.61 -13.31
N CYS A 308 3.87 -2.79 -13.96
CA CYS A 308 2.63 -3.57 -14.11
C CYS A 308 2.90 -5.04 -14.37
N TYR A 309 3.31 -5.75 -13.35
CA TYR A 309 3.49 -7.22 -13.41
C TYR A 309 2.16 -7.97 -13.56
N ASN A 310 2.22 -9.11 -14.21
CA ASN A 310 1.12 -10.06 -14.37
C ASN A 310 1.51 -11.48 -13.90
N LEU A 311 0.62 -12.45 -14.06
CA LEU A 311 0.85 -13.83 -13.61
C LEU A 311 2.02 -14.51 -14.32
N GLN A 312 2.25 -14.18 -15.59
CA GLN A 312 3.37 -14.71 -16.38
C GLN A 312 4.71 -14.19 -15.80
N ASP A 313 4.76 -12.94 -15.37
CA ASP A 313 5.97 -12.37 -14.77
C ASP A 313 6.30 -13.03 -13.43
N ALA A 314 5.29 -13.27 -12.58
CA ALA A 314 5.46 -14.01 -11.33
C ALA A 314 5.94 -15.47 -11.59
N ALA A 315 5.36 -16.15 -12.60
CA ALA A 315 5.79 -17.49 -12.99
C ALA A 315 7.21 -17.49 -13.56
N ARG A 316 7.54 -16.52 -14.42
CA ARG A 316 8.89 -16.37 -14.98
C ARG A 316 9.95 -16.11 -13.91
N TYR A 317 9.63 -15.29 -12.90
CA TYR A 317 10.50 -15.03 -11.76
C TYR A 317 10.84 -16.31 -11.01
N VAL A 318 9.84 -17.15 -10.74
CA VAL A 318 10.03 -18.48 -10.12
C VAL A 318 10.84 -19.39 -11.05
N TYR A 319 10.45 -19.48 -12.32
CA TYR A 319 11.12 -20.35 -13.29
C TYR A 319 12.61 -20.04 -13.44
N LYS A 320 12.98 -18.77 -13.57
CA LYS A 320 14.40 -18.33 -13.65
C LYS A 320 15.23 -18.79 -12.44
N LYS A 321 14.63 -18.80 -11.24
CA LYS A 321 15.33 -19.22 -10.01
C LYS A 321 15.58 -20.73 -9.94
N PHE A 322 14.61 -21.52 -10.39
CA PHE A 322 14.62 -22.97 -10.17
C PHE A 322 14.89 -23.78 -11.45
N GLN A 323 15.11 -23.14 -12.59
CA GLN A 323 15.37 -23.78 -13.88
C GLN A 323 16.43 -24.86 -13.78
N GLY A 324 16.13 -26.06 -14.31
CA GLY A 324 17.01 -27.25 -14.28
C GLY A 324 17.01 -28.02 -12.97
N ARG A 325 16.27 -27.58 -11.93
CA ARG A 325 16.16 -28.31 -10.67
C ARG A 325 14.99 -29.29 -10.69
N MET A 326 15.23 -30.49 -10.17
CA MET A 326 14.24 -31.56 -10.05
C MET A 326 13.72 -31.65 -8.62
N ASP A 327 12.45 -32.01 -8.48
CA ASP A 327 11.79 -32.33 -7.19
C ASP A 327 11.91 -31.23 -6.11
N VAL A 328 11.90 -29.97 -6.54
CA VAL A 328 11.93 -28.82 -5.61
C VAL A 328 10.67 -28.80 -4.77
N PRO A 329 10.78 -28.76 -3.41
CA PRO A 329 9.63 -28.68 -2.53
C PRO A 329 8.74 -27.47 -2.86
N ASN A 330 7.43 -27.66 -2.89
CA ASN A 330 6.50 -26.56 -3.17
C ASN A 330 6.67 -25.38 -2.19
N ASP A 331 6.97 -25.68 -0.93
CA ASP A 331 7.14 -24.61 0.08
C ASP A 331 8.38 -23.76 -0.22
N GLU A 332 9.50 -24.36 -0.67
CA GLU A 332 10.69 -23.60 -1.11
C GLU A 332 10.34 -22.62 -2.25
N VAL A 333 9.54 -23.08 -3.21
CA VAL A 333 9.10 -22.25 -4.35
C VAL A 333 8.23 -21.08 -3.89
N TRP A 334 7.27 -21.36 -3.00
CA TRP A 334 6.36 -20.33 -2.54
C TRP A 334 7.00 -19.38 -1.52
N ASP A 335 7.93 -19.84 -0.71
CA ASP A 335 8.71 -19.00 0.19
C ASP A 335 9.58 -18.02 -0.61
N TYR A 336 10.27 -18.52 -1.65
CA TYR A 336 11.02 -17.65 -2.55
C TYR A 336 10.14 -16.58 -3.21
N LEU A 337 8.99 -16.97 -3.77
CA LEU A 337 8.07 -16.01 -4.40
C LEU A 337 7.52 -14.99 -3.39
N SER A 338 7.26 -15.42 -2.16
CA SER A 338 6.69 -14.56 -1.12
C SER A 338 7.63 -13.47 -0.64
N GLU A 339 8.95 -13.63 -0.83
CA GLU A 339 9.94 -12.60 -0.50
C GLU A 339 9.91 -11.42 -1.48
N HIS A 340 9.38 -11.61 -2.68
CA HIS A 340 9.26 -10.53 -3.66
C HIS A 340 8.25 -9.46 -3.17
N PRO A 341 8.60 -8.15 -3.22
CA PRO A 341 7.78 -7.09 -2.64
C PRO A 341 6.41 -6.92 -3.30
N VAL A 342 6.24 -7.40 -4.54
CA VAL A 342 5.03 -7.17 -5.33
C VAL A 342 4.26 -8.45 -5.63
N PHE A 343 4.92 -9.60 -5.85
CA PHE A 343 4.23 -10.83 -6.28
C PHE A 343 3.37 -11.46 -5.17
N PRO A 344 2.12 -11.85 -5.48
CA PRO A 344 1.22 -12.45 -4.51
C PRO A 344 1.47 -13.96 -4.40
N VAL A 345 1.25 -14.52 -3.21
CA VAL A 345 1.28 -15.97 -2.97
C VAL A 345 -0.08 -16.48 -2.48
N LEU A 346 -0.68 -15.79 -1.50
CA LEU A 346 -1.98 -16.19 -0.97
C LEU A 346 -3.05 -16.15 -2.07
N LYS A 347 -3.83 -17.24 -2.22
CA LYS A 347 -4.87 -17.40 -3.24
C LYS A 347 -4.36 -17.43 -4.69
N TYR A 348 -3.05 -17.21 -4.94
CA TYR A 348 -2.45 -17.16 -6.29
C TYR A 348 -1.62 -18.38 -6.65
N LYS A 349 -1.26 -19.23 -5.68
CA LYS A 349 -0.45 -20.44 -5.90
C LYS A 349 -0.93 -21.28 -7.10
N ASN A 350 -2.24 -21.56 -7.16
CA ASN A 350 -2.79 -22.37 -8.24
C ASN A 350 -2.75 -21.67 -9.61
N LYS A 351 -3.03 -20.36 -9.65
CA LYS A 351 -2.95 -19.59 -10.89
C LYS A 351 -1.53 -19.58 -11.44
N ILE A 352 -0.54 -19.28 -10.59
CA ILE A 352 0.88 -19.26 -10.96
C ILE A 352 1.38 -20.66 -11.34
N LYS A 353 0.97 -21.71 -10.59
CA LYS A 353 1.29 -23.11 -10.90
C LYS A 353 0.78 -23.53 -12.30
N ASN A 354 -0.40 -23.08 -12.68
CA ASN A 354 -0.95 -23.34 -14.00
C ASN A 354 -0.12 -22.66 -15.11
N VAL A 355 0.33 -21.43 -14.89
CA VAL A 355 1.22 -20.73 -15.83
C VAL A 355 2.56 -21.46 -15.96
N LEU A 356 3.18 -21.82 -14.82
CA LEU A 356 4.43 -22.60 -14.80
C LEU A 356 4.31 -23.91 -15.59
N LYS A 357 3.18 -24.61 -15.44
CA LYS A 357 2.92 -25.87 -16.15
C LYS A 357 2.72 -25.65 -17.66
N ASN A 358 1.87 -24.69 -18.03
CA ASN A 358 1.39 -24.54 -19.39
C ASN A 358 2.36 -23.79 -20.29
N GLU A 359 3.09 -22.80 -19.73
CA GLU A 359 3.96 -21.92 -20.51
C GLU A 359 5.46 -22.26 -20.36
N PHE A 360 5.85 -22.82 -19.20
CA PHE A 360 7.25 -23.13 -18.89
C PHE A 360 7.53 -24.65 -18.83
N GLY A 361 6.54 -25.51 -19.04
CA GLY A 361 6.71 -26.97 -19.07
C GLY A 361 7.05 -27.60 -17.71
N VAL A 362 6.86 -26.86 -16.59
CA VAL A 362 7.18 -27.33 -15.25
C VAL A 362 6.27 -28.52 -14.87
N LYS A 363 6.89 -29.63 -14.50
CA LYS A 363 6.16 -30.78 -13.97
C LYS A 363 5.80 -30.53 -12.51
N THR A 364 4.53 -30.68 -12.16
CA THR A 364 4.05 -30.37 -10.82
C THR A 364 3.40 -31.58 -10.18
N SER A 365 3.78 -31.86 -8.93
CA SER A 365 3.15 -32.88 -8.07
C SER A 365 2.40 -32.22 -6.91
N ARG A 366 1.91 -33.03 -5.98
CA ARG A 366 1.27 -32.56 -4.75
C ARG A 366 2.25 -31.82 -3.84
N SER A 367 3.51 -32.24 -3.79
CA SER A 367 4.54 -31.75 -2.86
C SER A 367 5.73 -31.08 -3.52
N THR A 368 6.00 -31.33 -4.80
CA THR A 368 7.19 -30.86 -5.50
C THR A 368 6.89 -30.31 -6.90
N MET A 369 7.85 -29.57 -7.45
CA MET A 369 7.90 -29.09 -8.82
C MET A 369 9.27 -29.44 -9.44
N SER A 370 9.29 -29.80 -10.75
CA SER A 370 10.53 -30.01 -11.50
C SER A 370 10.54 -29.02 -12.68
N PHE A 371 11.57 -28.19 -12.70
CA PHE A 371 11.72 -27.04 -13.59
C PHE A 371 12.62 -27.35 -14.80
#